data_bc8575910e5e5e0c1c520ed7de359e25
#
_entry.id   bc8575910e5e5e0c1c520ed7de359e25
#
_cell.length_a   1.000
_cell.length_b   1.000
_cell.length_c   1.000
_cell.angle_alpha   90.00
_cell.angle_beta   90.00
_cell.angle_gamma   90.00
#
_symmetry.space_group_name_H-M   'P 1'
#
loop_
_entity.id
_entity.type
_entity.pdbx_description
1 polymer ?
#
loop_
_entity_poly.entity_id
_entity_poly.type
_entity_poly.pdbx_seq_one_letter_code
_entity_poly.pdbx_strand_id
1 'polypeptide(L)'
;MQIKLKNIGIIKDSMISLDGLTVITGKNNSGKTTVGKVIYSLFDAVANIQRKARSDKCYYVERQLEDLDSILEFFRYFRILMREEENNIFANYPAIQWWLSGEYRRELSLETMEISVHKFIDELMELDTAFLANYMYSSKRYVRISKLGSSIDNLKDTLEEQKEKAISLLQKVIVDINKDPELIDYARESINQTLKVEFSNQIQPVKAPNCKSEIELSDTDTVYFHCGIENNNVINDGTPIFMSSPCKNVYFIDDPFILDDVGFRRFYRGSIAEGETFFNANRISSHNTKLKAILRSQKKLSVFEQNVLGDALKEMQRKIDTILPGTFEFSPEGNYYVQGETKLKISNLATGSKMFSIIKMLLNIGEINSTTMLILDEPEAHLHPMWQNAFAEIMVLLVKELNVNILLTTHSPNFMLALDAYMRKYHIAEKTNFYQTDSIENGFVQYTCVNDDMGKIYQDFLQYLSEVKMLRNSYIGEIEE
;
A
#
# COMPACT_ATOMS: atom_id res chain seq x y z
N MET A 1 -10.48 18.66 -8.48
CA MET A 1 -9.59 17.67 -9.12
C MET A 1 -10.43 16.68 -9.91
N GLN A 2 -10.04 16.34 -11.16
CA GLN A 2 -10.79 15.44 -12.04
C GLN A 2 -9.86 14.38 -12.63
N ILE A 3 -10.36 13.16 -12.82
CA ILE A 3 -9.66 12.11 -13.54
C ILE A 3 -10.38 11.78 -14.84
N LYS A 4 -9.64 11.72 -15.94
CA LYS A 4 -10.12 11.26 -17.23
C LYS A 4 -9.53 9.90 -17.55
N LEU A 5 -10.38 8.96 -17.90
CA LEU A 5 -10.03 7.58 -18.23
C LEU A 5 -10.50 7.27 -19.65
N LYS A 6 -9.56 6.81 -20.49
CA LYS A 6 -9.88 6.45 -21.90
C LYS A 6 -9.35 5.05 -22.21
N ASN A 7 -10.24 4.17 -22.63
CA ASN A 7 -9.94 2.77 -22.96
C ASN A 7 -9.25 2.02 -21.81
N ILE A 8 -9.73 2.16 -20.59
CA ILE A 8 -9.21 1.43 -19.42
C ILE A 8 -10.20 0.33 -19.02
N GLY A 9 -9.78 -0.93 -19.07
CA GLY A 9 -10.68 -2.08 -18.84
C GLY A 9 -11.89 -2.01 -19.78
N ILE A 10 -13.09 -1.84 -19.23
CA ILE A 10 -14.32 -1.67 -20.02
C ILE A 10 -14.76 -0.21 -20.16
N ILE A 11 -14.03 0.74 -19.56
CA ILE A 11 -14.33 2.19 -19.62
C ILE A 11 -13.85 2.74 -20.96
N LYS A 12 -14.76 3.32 -21.74
CA LYS A 12 -14.42 3.86 -23.06
C LYS A 12 -13.82 5.26 -23.00
N ASP A 13 -14.56 6.19 -22.40
CA ASP A 13 -14.15 7.57 -22.14
C ASP A 13 -15.01 8.13 -21.01
N SER A 14 -14.38 8.61 -19.95
CA SER A 14 -15.10 9.13 -18.79
C SER A 14 -14.26 10.14 -18.03
N MET A 15 -14.91 11.18 -17.52
CA MET A 15 -14.33 12.19 -16.66
C MET A 15 -15.06 12.16 -15.32
N ILE A 16 -14.31 12.06 -14.23
CA ILE A 16 -14.86 11.89 -12.88
C ILE A 16 -14.20 12.91 -11.95
N SER A 17 -15.01 13.70 -11.25
CA SER A 17 -14.54 14.60 -10.17
C SER A 17 -14.22 13.80 -8.92
N LEU A 18 -13.14 14.16 -8.23
CA LEU A 18 -12.63 13.46 -7.04
C LEU A 18 -12.65 14.33 -5.78
N ASP A 19 -13.35 15.46 -5.82
CA ASP A 19 -13.44 16.38 -4.68
C ASP A 19 -14.56 15.99 -3.74
N GLY A 20 -14.24 15.90 -2.45
CA GLY A 20 -15.20 15.56 -1.41
C GLY A 20 -15.73 14.12 -1.53
N LEU A 21 -17.04 13.95 -1.71
CA LEU A 21 -17.70 12.66 -1.86
C LEU A 21 -18.03 12.39 -3.34
N THR A 22 -17.40 11.42 -3.93
CA THR A 22 -17.71 10.95 -5.29
C THR A 22 -18.37 9.57 -5.19
N VAL A 23 -19.56 9.45 -5.73
CA VAL A 23 -20.35 8.20 -5.71
C VAL A 23 -20.57 7.72 -7.13
N ILE A 24 -20.16 6.48 -7.41
CA ILE A 24 -20.38 5.83 -8.71
C ILE A 24 -21.41 4.70 -8.53
N THR A 25 -22.54 4.82 -9.25
CA THR A 25 -23.58 3.80 -9.25
C THR A 25 -23.69 3.12 -10.61
N GLY A 26 -24.17 1.88 -10.62
CA GLY A 26 -24.39 1.13 -11.84
C GLY A 26 -24.50 -0.37 -11.61
N LYS A 27 -24.83 -1.08 -12.68
CA LYS A 27 -25.00 -2.55 -12.67
C LYS A 27 -23.67 -3.24 -12.30
N ASN A 28 -23.77 -4.50 -11.90
CA ASN A 28 -22.57 -5.33 -11.74
C ASN A 28 -21.81 -5.42 -13.07
N ASN A 29 -20.50 -5.56 -12.99
CA ASN A 29 -19.62 -5.62 -14.15
C ASN A 29 -19.65 -4.36 -15.04
N SER A 30 -19.89 -3.19 -14.45
CA SER A 30 -19.85 -1.89 -15.14
C SER A 30 -18.55 -1.09 -14.93
N GLY A 31 -17.49 -1.74 -14.44
CA GLY A 31 -16.16 -1.12 -14.30
C GLY A 31 -16.00 -0.21 -13.09
N LYS A 32 -16.92 -0.19 -12.13
CA LYS A 32 -16.84 0.65 -10.92
C LYS A 32 -15.52 0.44 -10.16
N THR A 33 -15.19 -0.82 -9.86
CA THR A 33 -13.92 -1.22 -9.23
C THR A 33 -12.68 -0.78 -10.03
N THR A 34 -12.79 -0.73 -11.37
CA THR A 34 -11.70 -0.27 -12.26
C THR A 34 -11.28 1.17 -11.95
N VAL A 35 -12.24 2.06 -11.70
CA VAL A 35 -11.95 3.45 -11.32
C VAL A 35 -11.17 3.51 -10.01
N GLY A 36 -11.62 2.76 -9.00
CA GLY A 36 -10.94 2.66 -7.71
C GLY A 36 -9.49 2.18 -7.84
N LYS A 37 -9.27 1.12 -8.64
CA LYS A 37 -7.92 0.59 -8.91
C LYS A 37 -7.00 1.60 -9.57
N VAL A 38 -7.48 2.36 -10.56
CA VAL A 38 -6.68 3.39 -11.22
C VAL A 38 -6.30 4.49 -10.23
N ILE A 39 -7.27 5.04 -9.49
CA ILE A 39 -7.03 6.12 -8.53
C ILE A 39 -6.05 5.67 -7.44
N TYR A 40 -6.28 4.48 -6.88
CA TYR A 40 -5.34 3.89 -5.93
C TYR A 40 -3.94 3.81 -6.52
N SER A 41 -3.80 3.24 -7.72
CA SER A 41 -2.49 3.05 -8.37
C SER A 41 -1.74 4.34 -8.59
N LEU A 42 -2.43 5.40 -9.03
CA LEU A 42 -1.81 6.70 -9.27
C LEU A 42 -1.36 7.35 -7.95
N PHE A 43 -2.27 7.47 -6.99
CA PHE A 43 -1.97 8.20 -5.75
C PHE A 43 -0.99 7.46 -4.88
N ASP A 44 -1.14 6.13 -4.75
CA ASP A 44 -0.20 5.33 -3.97
C ASP A 44 1.20 5.33 -4.59
N ALA A 45 1.31 5.22 -5.91
CA ALA A 45 2.61 5.19 -6.57
C ALA A 45 3.45 6.43 -6.27
N VAL A 46 2.83 7.63 -6.28
CA VAL A 46 3.53 8.90 -6.08
C VAL A 46 3.47 9.42 -4.64
N ALA A 47 2.62 8.81 -3.78
CA ALA A 47 2.58 9.17 -2.37
C ALA A 47 3.93 8.90 -1.72
N ASN A 48 4.51 9.95 -1.09
CA ASN A 48 5.81 9.87 -0.42
C ASN A 48 6.95 9.35 -1.31
N ILE A 49 6.94 9.72 -2.61
CA ILE A 49 7.87 9.17 -3.61
C ILE A 49 9.35 9.32 -3.24
N GLN A 50 9.73 10.45 -2.65
CA GLN A 50 11.10 10.66 -2.17
C GLN A 50 11.48 9.65 -1.09
N ARG A 51 10.56 9.34 -0.17
CA ARG A 51 10.77 8.34 0.88
C ARG A 51 10.84 6.93 0.29
N LYS A 52 10.00 6.62 -0.70
CA LYS A 52 10.06 5.34 -1.42
C LYS A 52 11.38 5.16 -2.15
N ALA A 53 11.82 6.18 -2.89
CA ALA A 53 13.10 6.15 -3.60
C ALA A 53 14.30 5.98 -2.65
N ARG A 54 14.30 6.67 -1.49
CA ARG A 54 15.31 6.45 -0.44
C ARG A 54 15.27 5.03 0.11
N SER A 55 14.10 4.49 0.38
CA SER A 55 13.93 3.13 0.88
C SER A 55 14.44 2.08 -0.12
N ASP A 56 14.20 2.28 -1.41
CA ASP A 56 14.72 1.40 -2.46
C ASP A 56 16.25 1.46 -2.56
N LYS A 57 16.83 2.66 -2.40
CA LYS A 57 18.29 2.80 -2.32
C LYS A 57 18.86 2.03 -1.12
N CYS A 58 18.24 2.17 0.07
CA CYS A 58 18.66 1.40 1.26
C CYS A 58 18.62 -0.11 0.99
N TYR A 59 17.54 -0.60 0.40
CA TYR A 59 17.41 -2.00 0.04
C TYR A 59 18.44 -2.47 -0.99
N TYR A 60 18.73 -1.62 -1.99
CA TYR A 60 19.78 -1.90 -2.96
C TYR A 60 21.13 -2.07 -2.27
N VAL A 61 21.49 -1.15 -1.36
CA VAL A 61 22.74 -1.23 -0.60
C VAL A 61 22.79 -2.48 0.28
N GLU A 62 21.69 -2.76 0.99
CA GLU A 62 21.57 -3.97 1.82
C GLU A 62 21.84 -5.23 0.98
N ARG A 63 21.25 -5.33 -0.19
CA ARG A 63 21.45 -6.44 -1.11
C ARG A 63 22.90 -6.55 -1.59
N GLN A 64 23.55 -5.42 -1.94
CA GLN A 64 24.95 -5.42 -2.32
C GLN A 64 25.86 -5.84 -1.16
N LEU A 65 25.52 -5.45 0.08
CA LEU A 65 26.22 -5.91 1.28
C LEU A 65 26.00 -7.40 1.56
N GLU A 66 24.85 -7.97 1.17
CA GLU A 66 24.62 -9.42 1.20
C GLU A 66 25.44 -10.15 0.16
N ASP A 67 25.60 -9.57 -1.04
CA ASP A 67 26.41 -10.15 -2.11
C ASP A 67 27.89 -10.24 -1.71
N LEU A 68 28.38 -9.38 -0.80
CA LEU A 68 29.71 -9.50 -0.19
C LEU A 68 29.92 -10.84 0.52
N ASP A 69 28.87 -11.46 1.03
CA ASP A 69 28.96 -12.79 1.64
C ASP A 69 29.52 -13.86 0.69
N SER A 70 29.31 -13.71 -0.62
CA SER A 70 29.86 -14.58 -1.65
C SER A 70 31.30 -14.23 -2.04
N ILE A 71 31.67 -12.94 -1.91
CA ILE A 71 33.02 -12.44 -2.26
C ILE A 71 33.97 -12.68 -1.09
N LEU A 72 33.54 -12.35 0.12
CA LEU A 72 34.31 -12.51 1.35
C LEU A 72 34.03 -13.87 2.03
N GLU A 73 34.08 -14.95 1.26
CA GLU A 73 33.72 -16.29 1.74
C GLU A 73 34.52 -16.73 2.97
N PHE A 74 35.82 -16.40 3.02
CA PHE A 74 36.66 -16.71 4.17
C PHE A 74 36.35 -15.86 5.41
N PHE A 75 35.84 -14.63 5.23
CA PHE A 75 35.43 -13.79 6.35
C PHE A 75 34.21 -14.34 7.08
N ARG A 76 33.36 -15.14 6.44
CA ARG A 76 32.27 -15.88 7.10
C ARG A 76 32.77 -16.79 8.22
N TYR A 77 33.96 -17.33 8.08
CA TYR A 77 34.58 -18.15 9.12
C TYR A 77 34.75 -17.38 10.43
N PHE A 78 35.11 -16.12 10.36
CA PHE A 78 35.29 -15.26 11.50
C PHE A 78 33.98 -14.90 12.20
N ARG A 79 32.83 -14.94 11.48
CA ARG A 79 31.49 -14.73 12.07
C ARG A 79 31.19 -15.77 13.18
N ILE A 80 31.75 -16.95 13.09
CA ILE A 80 31.63 -18.00 14.11
C ILE A 80 32.52 -17.69 15.31
N LEU A 81 33.73 -17.18 15.05
CA LEU A 81 34.72 -16.87 16.08
C LEU A 81 34.36 -15.64 16.91
N MET A 82 33.69 -14.67 16.30
CA MET A 82 33.22 -13.46 17.01
C MET A 82 32.20 -13.74 18.11
N ARG A 83 31.54 -14.89 18.08
CA ARG A 83 30.61 -15.31 19.15
C ARG A 83 31.32 -15.81 20.41
N GLU A 84 32.61 -16.08 20.29
CA GLU A 84 33.47 -16.48 21.39
C GLU A 84 34.25 -15.22 21.82
N GLU A 85 33.77 -14.49 22.86
CA GLU A 85 34.24 -13.16 23.31
C GLU A 85 35.76 -13.02 23.52
N GLU A 86 36.45 -14.10 23.81
CA GLU A 86 37.89 -14.09 24.12
C GLU A 86 38.82 -13.92 22.89
N ASN A 87 38.30 -14.04 21.64
CA ASN A 87 39.11 -14.05 20.42
C ASN A 87 38.60 -13.17 19.28
N ASN A 88 38.03 -12.02 19.59
CA ASN A 88 37.57 -11.10 18.54
C ASN A 88 38.72 -10.37 17.87
N ILE A 89 39.27 -10.96 16.78
CA ILE A 89 40.36 -10.37 16.01
C ILE A 89 39.97 -9.07 15.28
N PHE A 90 38.67 -8.81 15.14
CA PHE A 90 38.14 -7.60 14.54
C PHE A 90 37.71 -6.55 15.58
N ALA A 91 38.14 -6.67 16.85
CA ALA A 91 37.77 -5.71 17.90
C ALA A 91 38.06 -4.25 17.53
N ASN A 92 39.11 -4.03 16.75
CA ASN A 92 39.52 -2.70 16.26
C ASN A 92 38.93 -2.30 14.90
N TYR A 93 38.04 -3.11 14.32
CA TYR A 93 37.43 -2.94 13.01
C TYR A 93 35.90 -2.90 13.11
N PRO A 94 35.32 -1.82 13.62
CA PRO A 94 33.89 -1.75 13.92
C PRO A 94 33.01 -1.86 12.67
N ALA A 95 33.44 -1.42 11.49
CA ALA A 95 32.66 -1.52 10.28
C ALA A 95 32.68 -2.95 9.72
N ILE A 96 33.79 -3.68 9.84
CA ILE A 96 33.83 -5.11 9.55
C ILE A 96 32.92 -5.88 10.52
N GLN A 97 32.90 -5.52 11.81
CA GLN A 97 31.98 -6.13 12.77
C GLN A 97 30.52 -5.83 12.44
N TRP A 98 30.19 -4.59 12.09
CA TRP A 98 28.85 -4.18 11.67
C TRP A 98 28.34 -5.03 10.51
N TRP A 99 29.18 -5.31 9.51
CA TRP A 99 28.82 -6.21 8.42
C TRP A 99 28.73 -7.66 8.87
N LEU A 100 29.71 -8.17 9.60
CA LEU A 100 29.73 -9.57 10.09
C LEU A 100 28.56 -9.89 11.02
N SER A 101 28.14 -8.95 11.88
CA SER A 101 27.00 -9.14 12.78
C SER A 101 25.65 -9.08 12.05
N GLY A 102 25.62 -8.50 10.84
CA GLY A 102 24.39 -8.27 10.08
C GLY A 102 23.61 -7.06 10.57
N GLU A 103 24.22 -6.15 11.35
CA GLU A 103 23.60 -4.91 11.81
C GLU A 103 23.19 -3.98 10.66
N TYR A 104 23.89 -4.03 9.52
CA TYR A 104 23.52 -3.29 8.31
C TYR A 104 22.07 -3.52 7.86
N ARG A 105 21.48 -4.67 8.15
CA ARG A 105 20.08 -4.99 7.84
C ARG A 105 19.08 -4.20 8.68
N ARG A 106 19.52 -3.54 9.73
CA ARG A 106 18.69 -2.72 10.62
C ARG A 106 18.87 -1.23 10.37
N GLU A 107 19.83 -0.87 9.52
CA GLU A 107 20.13 0.51 9.21
C GLU A 107 19.08 1.08 8.25
N LEU A 108 18.42 2.16 8.66
CA LEU A 108 17.33 2.80 7.91
C LEU A 108 17.74 4.11 7.24
N SER A 109 18.98 4.57 7.49
CA SER A 109 19.51 5.83 6.98
C SER A 109 20.59 5.58 5.92
N LEU A 110 20.37 6.08 4.71
CA LEU A 110 21.40 6.07 3.65
C LEU A 110 22.68 6.76 4.08
N GLU A 111 22.57 7.86 4.81
CA GLU A 111 23.72 8.63 5.29
C GLU A 111 24.59 7.79 6.25
N THR A 112 23.93 7.08 7.17
CA THR A 112 24.65 6.19 8.10
C THR A 112 25.23 4.99 7.35
N MET A 113 24.50 4.41 6.39
CA MET A 113 25.01 3.33 5.53
C MET A 113 26.23 3.77 4.73
N GLU A 114 26.18 4.94 4.11
CA GLU A 114 27.30 5.50 3.34
C GLU A 114 28.55 5.68 4.21
N ILE A 115 28.41 6.28 5.40
CA ILE A 115 29.50 6.43 6.36
C ILE A 115 30.06 5.06 6.76
N SER A 116 29.21 4.09 7.03
CA SER A 116 29.64 2.74 7.43
C SER A 116 30.34 2.01 6.29
N VAL A 117 29.89 2.17 5.05
CA VAL A 117 30.53 1.59 3.86
C VAL A 117 31.91 2.23 3.62
N HIS A 118 32.05 3.53 3.77
CA HIS A 118 33.37 4.20 3.68
C HIS A 118 34.34 3.65 4.73
N LYS A 119 33.91 3.59 6.00
CA LYS A 119 34.74 3.02 7.06
C LYS A 119 35.08 1.55 6.80
N PHE A 120 34.17 0.80 6.22
CA PHE A 120 34.40 -0.59 5.88
C PHE A 120 35.50 -0.74 4.81
N ILE A 121 35.51 0.14 3.80
CA ILE A 121 36.59 0.19 2.82
C ILE A 121 37.93 0.51 3.47
N ASP A 122 37.98 1.54 4.32
CA ASP A 122 39.20 1.94 5.02
C ASP A 122 39.72 0.80 5.90
N GLU A 123 38.86 0.15 6.66
CA GLU A 123 39.21 -0.99 7.50
C GLU A 123 39.70 -2.21 6.66
N LEU A 124 39.07 -2.47 5.51
CA LEU A 124 39.55 -3.50 4.60
C LEU A 124 40.93 -3.17 4.04
N MET A 125 41.20 -1.90 3.70
CA MET A 125 42.50 -1.46 3.21
C MET A 125 43.63 -1.66 4.24
N GLU A 126 43.33 -1.36 5.51
CA GLU A 126 44.26 -1.53 6.64
C GLU A 126 44.46 -2.97 7.07
N LEU A 127 43.59 -3.89 6.65
CA LEU A 127 43.56 -5.25 7.12
C LEU A 127 44.77 -6.06 6.62
N ASP A 128 45.54 -6.64 7.57
CA ASP A 128 46.68 -7.51 7.28
C ASP A 128 46.20 -8.95 6.90
N THR A 129 46.19 -9.21 5.60
CA THR A 129 45.80 -10.52 5.03
C THR A 129 46.79 -11.64 5.39
N ALA A 130 48.09 -11.29 5.59
CA ALA A 130 49.10 -12.26 6.03
C ALA A 130 48.86 -12.68 7.46
N PHE A 131 48.50 -11.75 8.36
CA PHE A 131 48.09 -12.08 9.73
C PHE A 131 46.86 -12.98 9.72
N LEU A 132 45.82 -12.66 8.93
CA LEU A 132 44.61 -13.46 8.85
C LEU A 132 44.89 -14.87 8.30
N ALA A 133 45.70 -15.00 7.26
CA ALA A 133 46.09 -16.31 6.69
C ALA A 133 46.81 -17.17 7.74
N ASN A 134 47.77 -16.60 8.48
CA ASN A 134 48.48 -17.29 9.57
C ASN A 134 47.53 -17.70 10.70
N TYR A 135 46.61 -16.82 11.10
CA TYR A 135 45.61 -17.10 12.14
C TYR A 135 44.68 -18.23 11.71
N MET A 136 44.16 -18.21 10.50
CA MET A 136 43.32 -19.27 9.95
C MET A 136 44.07 -20.59 9.86
N TYR A 137 45.32 -20.59 9.42
CA TYR A 137 46.15 -21.77 9.23
C TYR A 137 46.50 -22.43 10.59
N SER A 138 46.76 -21.64 11.62
CA SER A 138 47.10 -22.13 12.99
C SER A 138 45.88 -22.63 13.77
N SER A 139 44.67 -22.19 13.40
CA SER A 139 43.46 -22.63 14.10
C SER A 139 43.14 -24.07 13.74
N LYS A 140 43.04 -24.97 14.74
CA LYS A 140 42.69 -26.41 14.58
C LYS A 140 41.36 -26.65 13.87
N ARG A 141 40.53 -25.62 13.67
CA ARG A 141 39.25 -25.66 12.97
C ARG A 141 39.39 -25.55 11.43
N TYR A 142 40.56 -25.12 10.95
CA TYR A 142 40.89 -25.06 9.53
C TYR A 142 40.79 -26.40 8.79
N VAL A 143 40.99 -27.52 9.48
CA VAL A 143 40.93 -28.90 8.94
C VAL A 143 39.59 -29.22 8.25
N ARG A 144 38.52 -28.49 8.53
CA ARG A 144 37.21 -28.64 7.84
C ARG A 144 37.09 -27.84 6.55
N ILE A 145 37.96 -26.87 6.31
CA ILE A 145 37.96 -25.99 5.14
C ILE A 145 38.96 -26.49 4.05
N SER A 146 39.71 -27.52 4.35
CA SER A 146 40.81 -28.09 3.56
C SER A 146 40.47 -28.67 2.17
N LYS A 147 39.36 -28.26 1.57
CA LYS A 147 39.11 -28.45 0.12
C LYS A 147 39.82 -27.41 -0.76
N LEU A 148 40.43 -26.38 -0.18
CA LEU A 148 41.13 -25.28 -0.85
C LEU A 148 42.61 -25.33 -0.47
N GLY A 149 43.41 -25.88 -1.35
CA GLY A 149 44.88 -25.90 -1.49
C GLY A 149 45.78 -25.34 -0.39
N SER A 150 46.38 -26.09 0.19
CA SER A 150 47.55 -26.58 0.90
C SER A 150 48.66 -25.62 1.32
N SER A 151 48.72 -24.31 1.05
CA SER A 151 49.79 -23.43 1.58
C SER A 151 49.25 -22.10 2.13
N ILE A 152 49.98 -21.55 3.08
CA ILE A 152 49.67 -20.23 3.67
C ILE A 152 49.69 -19.14 2.60
N ASP A 153 50.62 -19.24 1.64
CA ASP A 153 50.74 -18.27 0.57
C ASP A 153 49.51 -18.26 -0.33
N ASN A 154 49.00 -19.42 -0.73
CA ASN A 154 47.76 -19.52 -1.52
C ASN A 154 46.56 -18.95 -0.77
N LEU A 155 46.49 -19.13 0.55
CA LEU A 155 45.41 -18.58 1.38
C LEU A 155 45.51 -17.05 1.46
N LYS A 156 46.73 -16.52 1.61
CA LYS A 156 47.02 -15.09 1.60
C LYS A 156 46.60 -14.45 0.28
N ASP A 157 47.02 -15.04 -0.84
CA ASP A 157 46.68 -14.55 -2.18
C ASP A 157 45.16 -14.55 -2.42
N THR A 158 44.49 -15.59 -1.95
CA THR A 158 43.00 -15.67 -2.04
C THR A 158 42.33 -14.61 -1.19
N LEU A 159 42.80 -14.36 0.04
CA LEU A 159 42.25 -13.31 0.91
C LEU A 159 42.48 -11.92 0.32
N GLU A 160 43.62 -11.68 -0.30
CA GLU A 160 43.93 -10.40 -0.97
C GLU A 160 43.00 -10.20 -2.18
N GLU A 161 42.82 -11.22 -3.00
CA GLU A 161 41.90 -11.17 -4.14
C GLU A 161 40.44 -10.90 -3.70
N GLN A 162 39.99 -11.54 -2.61
CA GLN A 162 38.64 -11.29 -2.05
C GLN A 162 38.51 -9.88 -1.52
N LYS A 163 39.53 -9.37 -0.83
CA LYS A 163 39.61 -8.01 -0.29
C LYS A 163 39.50 -6.98 -1.44
N GLU A 164 40.30 -7.14 -2.52
CA GLU A 164 40.27 -6.24 -3.68
C GLU A 164 38.88 -6.23 -4.37
N LYS A 165 38.29 -7.41 -4.57
CA LYS A 165 36.95 -7.53 -5.14
C LYS A 165 35.88 -6.87 -4.26
N ALA A 166 35.96 -7.04 -2.94
CA ALA A 166 35.04 -6.41 -1.99
C ALA A 166 35.16 -4.89 -2.01
N ILE A 167 36.40 -4.34 -1.98
CA ILE A 167 36.65 -2.90 -2.08
C ILE A 167 36.08 -2.34 -3.40
N SER A 168 36.30 -3.03 -4.53
CA SER A 168 35.75 -2.62 -5.82
C SER A 168 34.22 -2.58 -5.83
N LEU A 169 33.55 -3.58 -5.24
CA LEU A 169 32.11 -3.59 -5.10
C LEU A 169 31.63 -2.45 -4.20
N LEU A 170 32.25 -2.26 -3.05
CA LEU A 170 31.87 -1.20 -2.10
C LEU A 170 32.05 0.21 -2.68
N GLN A 171 33.15 0.44 -3.44
CA GLN A 171 33.34 1.70 -4.16
C GLN A 171 32.24 1.95 -5.19
N LYS A 172 31.79 0.90 -5.91
CA LYS A 172 30.66 1.00 -6.81
C LYS A 172 29.37 1.33 -6.05
N VAL A 173 29.14 0.71 -4.91
CA VAL A 173 27.97 0.96 -4.06
C VAL A 173 27.92 2.44 -3.64
N ILE A 174 29.06 3.04 -3.24
CA ILE A 174 29.12 4.47 -2.90
C ILE A 174 28.73 5.34 -4.09
N VAL A 175 29.26 5.04 -5.29
CA VAL A 175 28.89 5.78 -6.51
C VAL A 175 27.39 5.65 -6.78
N ASP A 176 26.82 4.50 -6.59
CA ASP A 176 25.39 4.25 -6.83
C ASP A 176 24.50 4.90 -5.75
N ILE A 177 24.94 4.95 -4.49
CA ILE A 177 24.25 5.70 -3.42
C ILE A 177 24.16 7.19 -3.77
N ASN A 178 25.22 7.75 -4.34
CA ASN A 178 25.29 9.18 -4.67
C ASN A 178 24.62 9.55 -5.99
N LYS A 179 24.16 8.57 -6.79
CA LYS A 179 23.31 8.85 -7.94
C LYS A 179 21.90 9.17 -7.45
N ASP A 180 21.42 10.37 -7.72
CA ASP A 180 20.00 10.67 -7.56
C ASP A 180 19.25 10.13 -8.77
N PRO A 181 18.32 9.15 -8.58
CA PRO A 181 17.43 8.75 -9.65
C PRO A 181 16.59 9.96 -10.04
N GLU A 182 16.33 10.15 -11.34
CA GLU A 182 15.34 11.11 -11.77
C GLU A 182 14.00 10.66 -11.19
N LEU A 183 13.50 11.44 -10.22
CA LEU A 183 12.25 11.10 -9.51
C LEU A 183 11.07 10.89 -10.48
N ILE A 184 11.12 11.53 -11.66
CA ILE A 184 10.13 11.36 -12.71
C ILE A 184 10.11 9.93 -13.26
N ASP A 185 11.28 9.37 -13.55
CA ASP A 185 11.38 7.99 -14.05
C ASP A 185 11.01 6.98 -12.98
N TYR A 186 11.39 7.27 -11.73
CA TYR A 186 10.97 6.47 -10.58
C TYR A 186 9.43 6.51 -10.38
N ALA A 187 8.82 7.70 -10.51
CA ALA A 187 7.36 7.86 -10.43
C ALA A 187 6.64 7.07 -11.53
N ARG A 188 7.14 7.17 -12.77
CA ARG A 188 6.56 6.47 -13.93
C ARG A 188 6.62 4.96 -13.73
N GLU A 189 7.77 4.44 -13.34
CA GLU A 189 7.90 3.01 -13.10
C GLU A 189 7.07 2.54 -11.90
N SER A 190 7.00 3.33 -10.83
CA SER A 190 6.14 3.03 -9.68
C SER A 190 4.65 2.95 -10.07
N ILE A 191 4.16 3.88 -10.91
CA ILE A 191 2.79 3.87 -11.44
C ILE A 191 2.58 2.62 -12.32
N ASN A 192 3.51 2.35 -13.25
CA ASN A 192 3.46 1.20 -14.14
C ASN A 192 3.33 -0.11 -13.35
N GLN A 193 4.17 -0.30 -12.36
CA GLN A 193 4.18 -1.51 -11.53
C GLN A 193 2.92 -1.61 -10.65
N THR A 194 2.46 -0.51 -10.05
CA THR A 194 1.25 -0.53 -9.22
C THR A 194 0.02 -0.85 -10.06
N LEU A 195 -0.12 -0.24 -11.24
CA LEU A 195 -1.18 -0.59 -12.19
C LEU A 195 -1.13 -2.08 -12.59
N LYS A 196 0.05 -2.61 -12.89
CA LYS A 196 0.20 -4.04 -13.22
C LYS A 196 -0.24 -4.96 -12.08
N VAL A 197 0.11 -4.63 -10.85
CA VAL A 197 -0.30 -5.40 -9.66
C VAL A 197 -1.82 -5.35 -9.49
N GLU A 198 -2.44 -4.16 -9.54
CA GLU A 198 -3.88 -3.99 -9.33
C GLU A 198 -4.73 -4.58 -10.45
N PHE A 199 -4.23 -4.56 -11.67
CA PHE A 199 -4.93 -5.09 -12.86
C PHE A 199 -4.47 -6.49 -13.29
N SER A 200 -3.59 -7.15 -12.54
CA SER A 200 -3.00 -8.44 -12.93
C SER A 200 -2.44 -8.42 -14.35
N ASN A 201 -1.75 -7.35 -14.71
CA ASN A 201 -1.19 -7.06 -16.05
C ASN A 201 -2.25 -6.88 -17.17
N GLN A 202 -3.50 -6.59 -16.85
CA GLN A 202 -4.58 -6.45 -17.85
C GLN A 202 -5.27 -5.09 -17.70
N ILE A 203 -4.56 -4.00 -18.05
CA ILE A 203 -5.04 -2.62 -17.91
C ILE A 203 -5.93 -2.24 -19.09
N GLN A 204 -5.51 -2.60 -20.30
CA GLN A 204 -6.21 -2.28 -21.55
C GLN A 204 -7.45 -3.15 -21.77
N PRO A 205 -8.43 -2.70 -22.58
CA PRO A 205 -9.60 -3.49 -22.87
C PRO A 205 -9.27 -4.84 -23.54
N VAL A 206 -9.79 -5.92 -23.02
CA VAL A 206 -9.65 -7.27 -23.63
C VAL A 206 -10.21 -7.31 -25.06
N LYS A 207 -11.33 -6.59 -25.29
CA LYS A 207 -12.02 -6.54 -26.59
C LYS A 207 -11.30 -5.67 -27.62
N ALA A 208 -10.37 -4.80 -27.19
CA ALA A 208 -9.62 -3.91 -28.06
C ALA A 208 -8.18 -3.75 -27.53
N PRO A 209 -7.36 -4.81 -27.52
CA PRO A 209 -6.05 -4.80 -26.86
C PRO A 209 -5.03 -3.84 -27.48
N ASN A 210 -5.23 -3.48 -28.75
CA ASN A 210 -4.34 -2.59 -29.50
C ASN A 210 -4.81 -1.11 -29.49
N CYS A 211 -5.85 -0.78 -28.71
CA CYS A 211 -6.28 0.61 -28.63
C CYS A 211 -5.30 1.40 -27.75
N LYS A 212 -5.13 2.68 -28.05
CA LYS A 212 -4.40 3.58 -27.18
C LYS A 212 -5.24 3.87 -25.95
N SER A 213 -4.68 3.66 -24.78
CA SER A 213 -5.31 3.96 -23.50
C SER A 213 -4.64 5.17 -22.86
N GLU A 214 -5.42 5.98 -22.15
CA GLU A 214 -4.92 7.23 -21.57
C GLU A 214 -5.54 7.43 -20.18
N ILE A 215 -4.73 7.93 -19.26
CA ILE A 215 -5.15 8.39 -17.94
C ILE A 215 -4.65 9.80 -17.74
N GLU A 216 -5.54 10.72 -17.39
CA GLU A 216 -5.21 12.12 -17.10
C GLU A 216 -5.82 12.51 -15.75
N LEU A 217 -5.04 13.20 -14.94
CA LEU A 217 -5.48 13.85 -13.71
C LEU A 217 -5.26 15.35 -13.85
N SER A 218 -6.33 16.13 -13.72
CA SER A 218 -6.30 17.58 -13.90
C SER A 218 -7.13 18.29 -12.85
N ASP A 219 -6.88 19.58 -12.69
CA ASP A 219 -7.75 20.52 -12.03
C ASP A 219 -7.96 21.69 -12.97
N THR A 220 -9.10 22.34 -12.93
CA THR A 220 -9.60 23.39 -13.85
C THR A 220 -8.70 23.79 -15.03
N ASP A 221 -7.47 24.21 -14.76
CA ASP A 221 -6.53 24.72 -15.77
C ASP A 221 -5.16 24.05 -15.76
N THR A 222 -4.95 23.06 -14.86
CA THR A 222 -3.64 22.41 -14.68
C THR A 222 -3.75 20.90 -14.83
N VAL A 223 -2.99 20.35 -15.77
CA VAL A 223 -2.80 18.90 -15.86
C VAL A 223 -1.66 18.50 -14.92
N TYR A 224 -1.99 17.74 -13.90
CA TYR A 224 -1.01 17.22 -12.93
C TYR A 224 -0.31 15.97 -13.44
N PHE A 225 -1.04 15.16 -14.17
CA PHE A 225 -0.57 13.86 -14.62
C PHE A 225 -1.27 13.49 -15.93
N HIS A 226 -0.49 13.00 -16.86
CA HIS A 226 -1.00 12.34 -18.05
C HIS A 226 -0.09 11.16 -18.39
N CYS A 227 -0.66 10.03 -18.75
CA CYS A 227 0.11 8.91 -19.30
C CYS A 227 -0.68 8.16 -20.38
N GLY A 228 0.03 7.77 -21.41
CA GLY A 228 -0.42 6.77 -22.36
C GLY A 228 -0.09 5.36 -21.86
N ILE A 229 -0.91 4.39 -22.25
CA ILE A 229 -0.69 2.97 -21.94
C ILE A 229 -0.76 2.18 -23.25
N GLU A 230 0.31 1.45 -23.55
CA GLU A 230 0.41 0.55 -24.70
C GLU A 230 0.94 -0.82 -24.25
N ASN A 231 0.35 -1.89 -24.76
CA ASN A 231 0.71 -3.27 -24.37
C ASN A 231 0.70 -3.48 -22.84
N ASN A 232 -0.28 -2.88 -22.15
CA ASN A 232 -0.40 -2.87 -20.69
C ASN A 232 0.81 -2.26 -19.95
N ASN A 233 1.57 -1.38 -20.61
CA ASN A 233 2.67 -0.63 -20.02
C ASN A 233 2.43 0.86 -20.14
N VAL A 234 2.79 1.59 -19.10
CA VAL A 234 2.86 3.06 -19.13
C VAL A 234 4.01 3.46 -20.06
N ILE A 235 3.71 4.25 -21.07
CA ILE A 235 4.71 4.72 -22.03
C ILE A 235 5.30 6.07 -21.61
N ASN A 236 6.55 6.28 -22.00
CA ASN A 236 7.21 7.58 -21.85
C ASN A 236 6.93 8.41 -23.11
N ASP A 237 5.89 9.24 -23.08
CA ASP A 237 5.50 10.13 -24.18
C ASP A 237 5.94 11.60 -23.97
N GLY A 238 6.81 11.82 -22.97
CA GLY A 238 7.32 13.16 -22.62
C GLY A 238 6.33 14.02 -21.83
N THR A 239 5.18 13.46 -21.44
CA THR A 239 4.19 14.21 -20.67
C THR A 239 4.61 14.37 -19.19
N PRO A 240 4.23 15.48 -18.54
CA PRO A 240 4.58 15.70 -17.14
C PRO A 240 3.91 14.68 -16.23
N ILE A 241 4.69 14.12 -15.32
CA ILE A 241 4.21 13.35 -14.19
C ILE A 241 4.35 14.22 -12.95
N PHE A 242 3.26 14.42 -12.22
CA PHE A 242 3.35 15.22 -11.01
C PHE A 242 4.15 14.51 -9.91
N MET A 243 4.96 15.30 -9.20
CA MET A 243 5.90 14.80 -8.21
C MET A 243 5.35 14.85 -6.78
N SER A 244 4.15 15.38 -6.60
CA SER A 244 3.49 15.48 -5.30
C SER A 244 2.05 15.02 -5.42
N SER A 245 1.72 13.93 -4.73
CA SER A 245 0.33 13.48 -4.62
C SER A 245 -0.51 14.53 -3.89
N PRO A 246 -1.71 14.88 -4.39
CA PRO A 246 -2.67 15.70 -3.65
C PRO A 246 -3.13 15.01 -2.34
N CYS A 247 -3.01 13.68 -2.28
CA CYS A 247 -3.30 12.87 -1.12
C CYS A 247 -2.02 12.18 -0.64
N LYS A 248 -1.69 12.30 0.65
CA LYS A 248 -0.54 11.60 1.26
C LYS A 248 -0.83 10.14 1.51
N ASN A 249 -2.09 9.84 1.85
CA ASN A 249 -2.55 8.50 2.14
C ASN A 249 -3.66 8.12 1.17
N VAL A 250 -3.64 6.89 0.68
CA VAL A 250 -4.73 6.33 -0.12
C VAL A 250 -5.05 4.93 0.39
N TYR A 251 -6.33 4.68 0.65
CA TYR A 251 -6.83 3.40 1.11
C TYR A 251 -7.92 2.93 0.17
N PHE A 252 -7.75 1.72 -0.35
CA PHE A 252 -8.76 1.05 -1.14
C PHE A 252 -9.29 -0.17 -0.37
N ILE A 253 -10.58 -0.18 -0.08
CA ILE A 253 -11.26 -1.20 0.71
C ILE A 253 -12.34 -1.80 -0.19
N ASP A 254 -12.08 -2.99 -0.71
CA ASP A 254 -12.97 -3.77 -1.56
C ASP A 254 -13.46 -5.05 -0.87
N ASP A 255 -12.82 -5.44 0.24
CA ASP A 255 -13.15 -6.66 0.96
C ASP A 255 -13.02 -6.48 2.49
N PRO A 256 -14.12 -6.53 3.25
CA PRO A 256 -14.06 -6.46 4.71
C PRO A 256 -13.40 -7.69 5.37
N PHE A 257 -13.29 -8.83 4.65
CA PHE A 257 -12.62 -10.02 5.16
C PHE A 257 -11.10 -9.86 5.28
N ILE A 258 -10.56 -8.77 4.77
CA ILE A 258 -9.15 -8.42 5.00
C ILE A 258 -8.76 -8.46 6.48
N LEU A 259 -9.72 -8.19 7.39
CA LEU A 259 -9.51 -8.26 8.84
C LEU A 259 -9.22 -9.68 9.35
N ASP A 260 -9.69 -10.71 8.68
CA ASP A 260 -9.47 -12.10 9.09
C ASP A 260 -7.98 -12.48 8.99
N ASP A 261 -7.29 -11.84 8.05
CA ASP A 261 -5.87 -12.04 7.80
C ASP A 261 -4.95 -11.05 8.54
N VAL A 262 -5.49 -10.10 9.30
CA VAL A 262 -4.70 -9.14 10.09
C VAL A 262 -4.01 -9.82 11.29
N GLY A 263 -4.08 -11.14 11.41
CA GLY A 263 -3.45 -11.91 12.49
C GLY A 263 -1.94 -11.69 12.65
N PHE A 264 -1.46 -11.75 13.88
CA PHE A 264 -0.05 -11.94 14.16
C PHE A 264 0.38 -13.25 13.49
N ARG A 265 1.07 -13.20 12.36
CA ARG A 265 1.90 -14.34 11.97
C ARG A 265 2.91 -14.49 13.09
N ARG A 266 2.90 -15.64 13.78
CA ARG A 266 4.06 -16.06 14.54
C ARG A 266 5.24 -16.01 13.59
N PHE A 267 6.01 -14.92 13.66
CA PHE A 267 7.29 -14.89 13.00
C PHE A 267 8.07 -16.07 13.54
N TYR A 268 8.37 -17.02 12.69
CA TYR A 268 9.41 -17.98 12.99
C TYR A 268 10.61 -17.16 13.47
N ARG A 269 11.05 -17.45 14.68
CA ARG A 269 12.23 -16.85 15.30
C ARG A 269 13.42 -17.10 14.36
N GLY A 270 13.66 -16.21 13.43
CA GLY A 270 14.74 -16.45 12.45
C GLY A 270 14.99 -15.32 11.45
N SER A 271 14.04 -14.52 11.12
CA SER A 271 14.27 -13.38 10.22
C SER A 271 12.95 -12.65 9.99
N ILE A 272 12.75 -11.56 10.61
CA ILE A 272 12.16 -10.32 10.11
C ILE A 272 12.15 -9.36 11.29
N ALA A 273 13.20 -8.52 11.34
CA ALA A 273 13.23 -7.35 12.20
C ALA A 273 12.02 -6.44 11.90
N GLU A 274 11.59 -5.66 12.88
CA GLU A 274 10.53 -4.65 12.72
C GLU A 274 10.73 -3.74 11.49
N GLY A 275 11.99 -3.65 10.97
CA GLY A 275 12.34 -2.99 9.72
C GLY A 275 11.75 -3.64 8.46
N GLU A 276 11.66 -4.97 8.35
CA GLU A 276 11.14 -5.62 7.13
C GLU A 276 9.64 -5.40 6.91
N THR A 277 8.86 -5.28 7.98
CA THR A 277 7.43 -4.93 7.86
C THR A 277 7.25 -3.51 7.34
N PHE A 278 8.15 -2.58 7.70
CA PHE A 278 8.12 -1.20 7.24
C PHE A 278 8.66 -1.08 5.80
N PHE A 279 9.72 -1.81 5.45
CA PHE A 279 10.25 -1.89 4.09
C PHE A 279 9.29 -2.59 3.13
N ASN A 280 8.61 -3.65 3.56
CA ASN A 280 7.61 -4.33 2.74
C ASN A 280 6.36 -3.48 2.49
N ALA A 281 5.97 -2.59 3.40
CA ALA A 281 4.89 -1.64 3.19
C ALA A 281 5.21 -0.57 2.13
N ASN A 282 6.49 -0.30 1.88
CA ASN A 282 6.95 0.63 0.85
C ASN A 282 7.23 -0.04 -0.50
N ARG A 283 7.22 -1.37 -0.59
CA ARG A 283 7.29 -2.10 -1.85
C ARG A 283 5.99 -1.96 -2.63
N ILE A 284 6.10 -2.06 -3.94
CA ILE A 284 4.94 -2.15 -4.83
C ILE A 284 4.20 -3.45 -4.50
N SER A 285 3.06 -3.29 -3.85
CA SER A 285 2.20 -4.39 -3.40
C SER A 285 0.75 -4.01 -3.61
N SER A 286 -0.15 -5.01 -3.63
CA SER A 286 -1.58 -4.74 -3.76
C SER A 286 -2.11 -3.89 -2.61
N HIS A 287 -3.19 -3.14 -2.89
CA HIS A 287 -3.89 -2.33 -1.89
C HIS A 287 -4.22 -3.14 -0.62
N ASN A 288 -4.65 -4.39 -0.77
CA ASN A 288 -4.95 -5.30 0.34
C ASN A 288 -3.74 -5.59 1.22
N THR A 289 -2.55 -5.79 0.64
CA THR A 289 -1.32 -6.04 1.39
C THR A 289 -0.92 -4.82 2.22
N LYS A 290 -1.03 -3.63 1.64
CA LYS A 290 -0.72 -2.37 2.35
C LYS A 290 -1.74 -2.07 3.44
N LEU A 291 -3.03 -2.24 3.16
CA LEU A 291 -4.07 -2.04 4.16
C LEU A 291 -3.87 -2.98 5.37
N LYS A 292 -3.56 -4.27 5.13
CA LYS A 292 -3.20 -5.22 6.20
C LYS A 292 -2.01 -4.74 7.04
N ALA A 293 -0.96 -4.23 6.40
CA ALA A 293 0.23 -3.74 7.09
C ALA A 293 -0.11 -2.54 7.99
N ILE A 294 -0.90 -1.58 7.50
CA ILE A 294 -1.34 -0.41 8.26
C ILE A 294 -2.21 -0.81 9.45
N LEU A 295 -3.21 -1.67 9.25
CA LEU A 295 -4.10 -2.13 10.33
C LEU A 295 -3.33 -2.91 11.42
N ARG A 296 -2.19 -3.53 11.08
CA ARG A 296 -1.30 -4.21 12.05
C ARG A 296 -0.37 -3.27 12.80
N SER A 297 -0.14 -2.06 12.31
CA SER A 297 0.94 -1.19 12.81
C SER A 297 0.75 -0.73 14.27
N GLN A 298 -0.46 -0.88 14.84
CA GLN A 298 -0.81 -0.46 16.21
C GLN A 298 -0.32 0.96 16.57
N LYS A 299 -0.06 1.79 15.54
CA LYS A 299 0.31 3.19 15.74
C LYS A 299 -0.79 3.84 16.60
N LYS A 300 -0.39 4.58 17.61
CA LYS A 300 -1.31 5.40 18.40
C LYS A 300 -1.11 6.85 18.01
N LEU A 301 -2.20 7.58 17.93
CA LEU A 301 -2.14 9.03 17.80
C LEU A 301 -1.32 9.61 18.95
N SER A 302 -0.37 10.48 18.64
CA SER A 302 0.32 11.28 19.64
C SER A 302 -0.66 12.22 20.33
N VAL A 303 -0.31 12.69 21.51
CA VAL A 303 -1.13 13.69 22.25
C VAL A 303 -1.34 14.95 21.40
N PHE A 304 -0.34 15.33 20.62
CA PHE A 304 -0.41 16.47 19.72
C PHE A 304 -1.43 16.24 18.59
N GLU A 305 -1.36 15.07 17.91
CA GLU A 305 -2.32 14.70 16.86
C GLU A 305 -3.76 14.63 17.39
N GLN A 306 -3.96 14.09 18.60
CA GLN A 306 -5.28 14.06 19.26
C GLN A 306 -5.82 15.47 19.54
N ASN A 307 -4.96 16.40 19.91
CA ASN A 307 -5.35 17.79 20.16
C ASN A 307 -5.65 18.55 18.86
N VAL A 308 -4.90 18.29 17.77
CA VAL A 308 -5.09 18.94 16.47
C VAL A 308 -6.36 18.44 15.77
N LEU A 309 -6.63 17.14 15.82
CA LEU A 309 -7.84 16.53 15.24
C LEU A 309 -9.10 16.82 16.05
N GLY A 310 -8.95 17.21 17.28
CA GLY A 310 -9.93 17.86 18.16
C GLY A 310 -11.30 17.18 18.29
N ASP A 311 -12.34 18.01 18.36
CA ASP A 311 -13.70 17.56 18.67
C ASP A 311 -14.36 16.82 17.50
N ALA A 312 -13.98 17.10 16.26
CA ALA A 312 -14.49 16.40 15.06
C ALA A 312 -14.18 14.89 15.09
N LEU A 313 -12.94 14.52 15.43
CA LEU A 313 -12.57 13.11 15.56
C LEU A 313 -13.34 12.43 16.71
N LYS A 314 -13.49 13.11 17.84
CA LYS A 314 -14.24 12.59 18.99
C LYS A 314 -15.71 12.36 18.65
N GLU A 315 -16.33 13.28 17.92
CA GLU A 315 -17.72 13.15 17.45
C GLU A 315 -17.88 11.95 16.53
N MET A 316 -16.94 11.77 15.58
CA MET A 316 -16.90 10.62 14.70
C MET A 316 -16.75 9.30 15.47
N GLN A 317 -15.79 9.26 16.40
CA GLN A 317 -15.57 8.07 17.23
C GLN A 317 -16.82 7.73 18.04
N ARG A 318 -17.49 8.71 18.65
CA ARG A 318 -18.75 8.49 19.40
C ARG A 318 -19.84 7.89 18.50
N LYS A 319 -20.00 8.38 17.26
CA LYS A 319 -21.00 7.83 16.32
C LYS A 319 -20.69 6.40 15.96
N ILE A 320 -19.44 6.08 15.67
CA ILE A 320 -19.03 4.71 15.39
C ILE A 320 -19.20 3.82 16.63
N ASP A 321 -18.91 4.34 17.82
CA ASP A 321 -19.05 3.61 19.08
C ASP A 321 -20.51 3.29 19.42
N THR A 322 -21.47 4.07 18.93
CA THR A 322 -22.90 3.71 19.08
C THR A 322 -23.30 2.50 18.25
N ILE A 323 -22.60 2.24 17.15
CA ILE A 323 -22.87 1.10 16.24
C ILE A 323 -22.00 -0.09 16.61
N LEU A 324 -20.75 0.16 16.91
CA LEU A 324 -19.72 -0.84 17.23
C LEU A 324 -19.03 -0.46 18.56
N PRO A 325 -19.69 -0.67 19.72
CA PRO A 325 -19.18 -0.27 21.03
C PRO A 325 -18.12 -1.26 21.53
N GLY A 326 -16.88 -1.04 21.23
CA GLY A 326 -15.79 -1.91 21.66
C GLY A 326 -14.45 -1.44 21.13
N THR A 327 -13.40 -2.11 21.56
CA THR A 327 -12.01 -1.82 21.18
C THR A 327 -11.35 -3.04 20.53
N PHE A 328 -10.24 -2.79 19.85
CA PHE A 328 -9.46 -3.85 19.22
C PHE A 328 -8.18 -4.09 20.03
N GLU A 329 -7.93 -5.35 20.37
CA GLU A 329 -6.72 -5.80 21.02
C GLU A 329 -5.94 -6.73 20.09
N PHE A 330 -4.67 -6.43 19.93
CA PHE A 330 -3.74 -7.22 19.13
C PHE A 330 -2.68 -7.80 20.04
N SER A 331 -2.57 -9.14 20.08
CA SER A 331 -1.62 -9.85 20.92
C SER A 331 -1.02 -11.05 20.19
N PRO A 332 0.09 -11.63 20.71
CA PRO A 332 0.67 -12.85 20.15
C PRO A 332 -0.29 -14.04 20.12
N GLU A 333 -1.28 -14.05 21.02
CA GLU A 333 -2.30 -15.10 21.10
C GLU A 333 -3.42 -14.92 20.08
N GLY A 334 -3.56 -13.73 19.51
CA GLY A 334 -4.56 -13.42 18.50
C GLY A 334 -5.06 -11.98 18.54
N ASN A 335 -5.94 -11.67 17.60
CA ASN A 335 -6.59 -10.36 17.47
C ASN A 335 -8.02 -10.48 17.93
N TYR A 336 -8.42 -9.60 18.82
CA TYR A 336 -9.70 -9.63 19.48
C TYR A 336 -10.43 -8.30 19.38
N TYR A 337 -11.74 -8.39 19.23
CA TYR A 337 -12.69 -7.34 19.52
C TYR A 337 -13.18 -7.52 20.96
N VAL A 338 -13.11 -6.47 21.76
CA VAL A 338 -13.44 -6.49 23.19
C VAL A 338 -14.55 -5.50 23.46
N GLN A 339 -15.64 -6.02 24.03
CA GLN A 339 -16.81 -5.24 24.44
C GLN A 339 -17.22 -5.65 25.86
N GLY A 340 -16.96 -4.79 26.84
CA GLY A 340 -17.13 -5.15 28.24
C GLY A 340 -16.31 -6.38 28.62
N GLU A 341 -16.95 -7.43 29.13
CA GLU A 341 -16.29 -8.69 29.45
C GLU A 341 -16.17 -9.66 28.27
N THR A 342 -16.82 -9.34 27.16
CA THR A 342 -16.82 -10.22 25.97
C THR A 342 -15.58 -9.97 25.13
N LYS A 343 -14.82 -11.05 24.85
CA LYS A 343 -13.64 -11.05 23.98
C LYS A 343 -13.87 -12.01 22.80
N LEU A 344 -14.03 -11.45 21.60
CA LEU A 344 -14.31 -12.18 20.38
C LEU A 344 -13.13 -12.07 19.42
N LYS A 345 -12.72 -13.16 18.78
CA LYS A 345 -11.73 -13.09 17.70
C LYS A 345 -12.27 -12.23 16.56
N ILE A 346 -11.44 -11.35 15.98
CA ILE A 346 -11.86 -10.44 14.91
C ILE A 346 -12.39 -11.21 13.70
N SER A 347 -11.83 -12.40 13.40
CA SER A 347 -12.34 -13.28 12.34
C SER A 347 -13.78 -13.73 12.54
N ASN A 348 -14.26 -13.78 13.78
CA ASN A 348 -15.62 -14.18 14.12
C ASN A 348 -16.61 -12.99 14.20
N LEU A 349 -16.17 -11.78 13.93
CA LEU A 349 -17.08 -10.65 13.78
C LEU A 349 -18.02 -10.85 12.58
N ALA A 350 -19.25 -10.40 12.72
CA ALA A 350 -20.19 -10.34 11.59
C ALA A 350 -19.58 -9.46 10.47
N THR A 351 -19.82 -9.84 9.22
CA THR A 351 -19.20 -9.17 8.06
C THR A 351 -19.48 -7.67 8.03
N GLY A 352 -20.72 -7.25 8.31
CA GLY A 352 -21.07 -5.85 8.41
C GLY A 352 -20.26 -5.10 9.49
N SER A 353 -20.01 -5.74 10.63
CA SER A 353 -19.17 -5.15 11.70
C SER A 353 -17.72 -4.97 11.25
N LYS A 354 -17.21 -5.82 10.34
CA LYS A 354 -15.83 -5.71 9.84
C LYS A 354 -15.60 -4.43 9.06
N MET A 355 -16.55 -3.99 8.22
CA MET A 355 -16.43 -2.73 7.47
C MET A 355 -16.33 -1.53 8.42
N PHE A 356 -17.23 -1.44 9.44
CA PHE A 356 -17.12 -0.41 10.46
C PHE A 356 -15.81 -0.50 11.26
N SER A 357 -15.33 -1.73 11.51
CA SER A 357 -14.08 -1.97 12.23
C SER A 357 -12.88 -1.39 11.48
N ILE A 358 -12.80 -1.57 10.16
CA ILE A 358 -11.71 -1.02 9.35
C ILE A 358 -11.69 0.51 9.46
N ILE A 359 -12.84 1.16 9.26
CA ILE A 359 -12.95 2.62 9.37
C ILE A 359 -12.57 3.09 10.77
N LYS A 360 -13.08 2.42 11.83
CA LYS A 360 -12.75 2.74 13.23
C LYS A 360 -11.25 2.60 13.51
N MET A 361 -10.63 1.53 13.03
CA MET A 361 -9.19 1.30 13.21
C MET A 361 -8.36 2.38 12.50
N LEU A 362 -8.68 2.71 11.25
CA LEU A 362 -7.97 3.75 10.49
C LEU A 362 -8.13 5.14 11.13
N LEU A 363 -9.31 5.48 11.69
CA LEU A 363 -9.53 6.70 12.45
C LEU A 363 -8.69 6.74 13.74
N ASN A 364 -8.67 5.63 14.48
CA ASN A 364 -7.97 5.54 15.76
C ASN A 364 -6.44 5.68 15.62
N ILE A 365 -5.88 5.26 14.49
CA ILE A 365 -4.44 5.41 14.20
C ILE A 365 -4.10 6.69 13.44
N GLY A 366 -5.12 7.56 13.15
CA GLY A 366 -4.93 8.86 12.49
C GLY A 366 -4.68 8.81 10.99
N GLU A 367 -4.96 7.68 10.37
CA GLU A 367 -4.73 7.49 8.93
C GLU A 367 -5.85 8.09 8.07
N ILE A 368 -7.02 8.39 8.64
CA ILE A 368 -8.11 9.14 7.99
C ILE A 368 -8.04 10.60 8.42
N ASN A 369 -7.65 11.48 7.50
CA ASN A 369 -7.51 12.92 7.70
C ASN A 369 -7.67 13.68 6.37
N SER A 370 -7.53 15.00 6.37
CA SER A 370 -7.72 15.86 5.18
C SER A 370 -6.78 15.60 4.00
N THR A 371 -5.74 14.80 4.19
CA THR A 371 -4.81 14.40 3.11
C THR A 371 -5.05 12.95 2.65
N THR A 372 -6.18 12.36 3.03
CA THR A 372 -6.52 10.97 2.72
C THR A 372 -7.50 10.91 1.56
N MET A 373 -7.24 9.97 0.63
CA MET A 373 -8.20 9.47 -0.35
C MET A 373 -8.69 8.09 0.11
N LEU A 374 -9.97 7.99 0.41
CA LEU A 374 -10.62 6.74 0.82
C LEU A 374 -11.45 6.20 -0.35
N ILE A 375 -11.12 5.01 -0.82
CA ILE A 375 -11.81 4.32 -1.90
C ILE A 375 -12.55 3.13 -1.30
N LEU A 376 -13.87 3.07 -1.50
CA LEU A 376 -14.74 2.03 -0.95
C LEU A 376 -15.53 1.38 -2.09
N ASP A 377 -15.29 0.09 -2.31
CA ASP A 377 -16.01 -0.66 -3.35
C ASP A 377 -17.14 -1.48 -2.72
N GLU A 378 -18.38 -1.07 -3.02
CA GLU A 378 -19.62 -1.71 -2.52
C GLU A 378 -19.63 -1.94 -0.98
N PRO A 379 -19.30 -0.95 -0.15
CA PRO A 379 -19.12 -1.14 1.29
C PRO A 379 -20.41 -1.58 2.00
N GLU A 380 -21.56 -1.37 1.36
CA GLU A 380 -22.89 -1.73 1.88
C GLU A 380 -23.28 -3.17 1.63
N ALA A 381 -22.54 -3.94 0.82
CA ALA A 381 -22.94 -5.27 0.32
C ALA A 381 -23.32 -6.26 1.44
N HIS A 382 -22.72 -6.13 2.61
CA HIS A 382 -22.97 -7.00 3.76
C HIS A 382 -23.67 -6.28 4.93
N LEU A 383 -24.20 -5.07 4.70
CA LEU A 383 -24.87 -4.29 5.74
C LEU A 383 -26.37 -4.46 5.71
N HIS A 384 -26.97 -4.67 6.89
CA HIS A 384 -28.42 -4.53 7.04
C HIS A 384 -28.84 -3.09 6.67
N PRO A 385 -30.02 -2.85 6.05
CA PRO A 385 -30.44 -1.49 5.62
C PRO A 385 -30.28 -0.40 6.69
N MET A 386 -30.57 -0.70 7.95
CA MET A 386 -30.36 0.24 9.06
C MET A 386 -28.86 0.61 9.22
N TRP A 387 -27.96 -0.32 8.99
CA TRP A 387 -26.52 -0.09 9.07
C TRP A 387 -25.98 0.59 7.81
N GLN A 388 -26.60 0.37 6.65
CA GLN A 388 -26.32 1.15 5.44
C GLN A 388 -26.58 2.65 5.69
N ASN A 389 -27.71 3.00 6.34
CA ASN A 389 -28.02 4.38 6.69
C ASN A 389 -26.96 4.97 7.62
N ALA A 390 -26.57 4.26 8.67
CA ALA A 390 -25.54 4.70 9.60
C ALA A 390 -24.16 4.83 8.94
N PHE A 391 -23.82 3.93 8.04
CA PHE A 391 -22.56 3.99 7.28
C PHE A 391 -22.55 5.18 6.31
N ALA A 392 -23.66 5.45 5.63
CA ALA A 392 -23.82 6.65 4.78
C ALA A 392 -23.62 7.93 5.59
N GLU A 393 -24.20 8.04 6.78
CA GLU A 393 -24.01 9.19 7.66
C GLU A 393 -22.54 9.38 8.04
N ILE A 394 -21.83 8.30 8.37
CA ILE A 394 -20.38 8.37 8.69
C ILE A 394 -19.58 8.86 7.48
N MET A 395 -19.84 8.35 6.27
CA MET A 395 -19.12 8.79 5.06
C MET A 395 -19.30 10.29 4.80
N VAL A 396 -20.53 10.79 4.90
CA VAL A 396 -20.84 12.21 4.74
C VAL A 396 -20.14 13.06 5.81
N LEU A 397 -20.09 12.59 7.06
CA LEU A 397 -19.43 13.30 8.14
C LEU A 397 -17.90 13.29 8.02
N LEU A 398 -17.28 12.21 7.49
CA LEU A 398 -15.84 12.20 7.19
C LEU A 398 -15.46 13.30 6.19
N VAL A 399 -16.28 13.51 5.18
CA VAL A 399 -16.07 14.59 4.21
C VAL A 399 -16.28 15.96 4.87
N LYS A 400 -17.36 16.12 5.64
CA LYS A 400 -17.71 17.40 6.27
C LYS A 400 -16.70 17.82 7.33
N GLU A 401 -16.41 16.94 8.27
CA GLU A 401 -15.69 17.29 9.50
C GLU A 401 -14.17 17.10 9.35
N LEU A 402 -13.71 16.12 8.58
CA LEU A 402 -12.29 15.81 8.38
C LEU A 402 -11.77 16.20 7.00
N ASN A 403 -12.65 16.71 6.12
CA ASN A 403 -12.34 17.08 4.73
C ASN A 403 -11.62 15.95 3.94
N VAL A 404 -12.05 14.72 4.17
CA VAL A 404 -11.55 13.51 3.49
C VAL A 404 -12.12 13.45 2.08
N ASN A 405 -11.31 13.08 1.09
CA ASN A 405 -11.83 12.76 -0.23
C ASN A 405 -12.24 11.28 -0.27
N ILE A 406 -13.47 11.02 -0.68
CA ILE A 406 -14.03 9.67 -0.72
C ILE A 406 -14.51 9.35 -2.13
N LEU A 407 -14.02 8.25 -2.70
CA LEU A 407 -14.64 7.59 -3.85
C LEU A 407 -15.40 6.35 -3.34
N LEU A 408 -16.69 6.28 -3.64
CA LEU A 408 -17.55 5.20 -3.22
C LEU A 408 -18.27 4.60 -4.43
N THR A 409 -18.24 3.29 -4.56
CA THR A 409 -19.07 2.60 -5.54
C THR A 409 -20.24 1.89 -4.86
N THR A 410 -21.39 1.85 -5.50
CA THR A 410 -22.57 1.18 -4.94
C THR A 410 -23.52 0.71 -6.03
N HIS A 411 -24.30 -0.33 -5.71
CA HIS A 411 -25.46 -0.76 -6.48
C HIS A 411 -26.74 -0.78 -5.63
N SER A 412 -26.67 -0.31 -4.38
CA SER A 412 -27.80 -0.31 -3.44
C SER A 412 -28.62 0.97 -3.53
N PRO A 413 -29.92 0.87 -3.91
CA PRO A 413 -30.85 2.02 -3.90
C PRO A 413 -30.99 2.65 -2.51
N ASN A 414 -31.03 1.81 -1.49
CA ASN A 414 -31.17 2.28 -0.09
C ASN A 414 -29.96 3.09 0.35
N PHE A 415 -28.77 2.61 0.00
CA PHE A 415 -27.54 3.29 0.38
C PHE A 415 -27.38 4.61 -0.38
N MET A 416 -27.73 4.65 -1.68
CA MET A 416 -27.79 5.88 -2.47
C MET A 416 -28.74 6.92 -1.89
N LEU A 417 -29.96 6.49 -1.52
CA LEU A 417 -30.96 7.36 -0.90
C LEU A 417 -30.46 7.93 0.44
N ALA A 418 -29.79 7.08 1.24
CA ALA A 418 -29.23 7.53 2.50
C ALA A 418 -28.10 8.56 2.29
N LEU A 419 -27.19 8.35 1.34
CA LEU A 419 -26.13 9.30 0.99
C LEU A 419 -26.73 10.66 0.55
N ASP A 420 -27.73 10.66 -0.36
CA ASP A 420 -28.43 11.89 -0.81
C ASP A 420 -29.08 12.61 0.38
N ALA A 421 -29.79 11.88 1.24
CA ALA A 421 -30.45 12.45 2.41
C ALA A 421 -29.44 13.09 3.40
N TYR A 422 -28.36 12.39 3.71
CA TYR A 422 -27.35 12.89 4.65
C TYR A 422 -26.50 14.04 4.08
N MET A 423 -26.14 14.01 2.78
CA MET A 423 -25.43 15.14 2.17
C MET A 423 -26.25 16.43 2.22
N ARG A 424 -27.58 16.35 2.01
CA ARG A 424 -28.50 17.50 2.16
C ARG A 424 -28.61 17.95 3.61
N LYS A 425 -28.78 17.00 4.56
CA LYS A 425 -28.85 17.25 6.00
C LYS A 425 -27.62 18.00 6.51
N TYR A 426 -26.44 17.63 6.02
CA TYR A 426 -25.16 18.18 6.47
C TYR A 426 -24.60 19.28 5.56
N HIS A 427 -25.35 19.70 4.52
CA HIS A 427 -25.02 20.80 3.61
C HIS A 427 -23.68 20.62 2.88
N ILE A 428 -23.40 19.41 2.35
CA ILE A 428 -22.19 19.12 1.56
C ILE A 428 -22.51 18.83 0.07
N ALA A 429 -23.68 19.25 -0.42
CA ALA A 429 -24.10 19.01 -1.80
C ALA A 429 -23.07 19.51 -2.84
N GLU A 430 -22.46 20.68 -2.61
CA GLU A 430 -21.44 21.25 -3.47
C GLU A 430 -20.12 20.45 -3.51
N LYS A 431 -19.89 19.59 -2.48
CA LYS A 431 -18.75 18.69 -2.38
C LYS A 431 -19.12 17.25 -2.68
N THR A 432 -20.25 17.01 -3.35
CA THR A 432 -20.72 15.66 -3.65
C THR A 432 -21.02 15.50 -5.14
N ASN A 433 -20.49 14.45 -5.73
CA ASN A 433 -20.68 14.13 -7.14
C ASN A 433 -21.23 12.72 -7.30
N PHE A 434 -22.33 12.58 -8.03
CA PHE A 434 -22.95 11.30 -8.35
C PHE A 434 -22.75 10.99 -9.83
N TYR A 435 -22.29 9.78 -10.10
CA TYR A 435 -22.10 9.26 -11.45
C TYR A 435 -22.90 7.99 -11.65
N GLN A 436 -23.54 7.88 -12.80
CA GLN A 436 -24.22 6.66 -13.24
C GLN A 436 -23.41 6.04 -14.38
N THR A 437 -23.36 4.71 -14.42
CA THR A 437 -22.73 3.98 -15.52
C THR A 437 -23.73 3.74 -16.63
N ASP A 438 -23.43 4.23 -17.83
CA ASP A 438 -24.19 3.99 -19.04
C ASP A 438 -23.46 2.94 -19.90
N SER A 439 -24.21 1.93 -20.35
CA SER A 439 -23.68 0.95 -21.31
C SER A 439 -23.72 1.56 -22.71
N ILE A 440 -22.60 1.49 -23.41
CA ILE A 440 -22.47 1.94 -24.81
C ILE A 440 -22.17 0.72 -25.72
N GLU A 441 -22.00 0.97 -27.01
CA GLU A 441 -21.76 -0.06 -28.01
C GLU A 441 -20.56 -0.97 -27.66
N ASN A 442 -20.64 -2.23 -28.08
CA ASN A 442 -19.63 -3.26 -27.90
C ASN A 442 -19.32 -3.64 -26.44
N GLY A 443 -20.23 -3.32 -25.49
CA GLY A 443 -20.10 -3.65 -24.09
C GLY A 443 -19.04 -2.82 -23.36
N PHE A 444 -18.72 -1.64 -23.87
CA PHE A 444 -18.05 -0.58 -23.14
C PHE A 444 -19.04 0.20 -22.28
N VAL A 445 -18.49 0.94 -21.30
CA VAL A 445 -19.27 1.82 -20.43
C VAL A 445 -18.70 3.23 -20.43
N GLN A 446 -19.58 4.18 -20.09
CA GLN A 446 -19.22 5.57 -19.80
C GLN A 446 -19.88 6.00 -18.51
N TYR A 447 -19.25 6.92 -17.78
CA TYR A 447 -19.81 7.50 -16.57
C TYR A 447 -20.34 8.90 -16.84
N THR A 448 -21.59 9.12 -16.48
CA THR A 448 -22.30 10.40 -16.65
C THR A 448 -22.59 10.99 -15.28
N CYS A 449 -22.24 12.26 -15.07
CA CYS A 449 -22.60 12.99 -13.86
C CYS A 449 -24.13 13.21 -13.84
N VAL A 450 -24.76 12.91 -12.72
CA VAL A 450 -26.23 12.96 -12.53
C VAL A 450 -26.64 13.82 -11.33
N ASN A 451 -25.79 14.74 -10.90
CA ASN A 451 -26.11 15.65 -9.78
C ASN A 451 -27.42 16.42 -10.00
N ASP A 452 -27.69 16.84 -11.25
CA ASP A 452 -28.87 17.62 -11.64
C ASP A 452 -30.12 16.75 -11.87
N ASP A 453 -29.92 15.44 -12.05
CA ASP A 453 -30.99 14.49 -12.36
C ASP A 453 -30.83 13.15 -11.62
N MET A 454 -30.84 13.23 -10.30
CA MET A 454 -30.83 12.04 -9.42
C MET A 454 -32.07 11.13 -9.70
N GLY A 455 -33.11 11.69 -10.33
CA GLY A 455 -34.30 10.94 -10.72
C GLY A 455 -33.98 9.74 -11.64
N LYS A 456 -32.96 9.86 -12.51
CA LYS A 456 -32.53 8.74 -13.37
C LYS A 456 -32.12 7.51 -12.58
N ILE A 457 -31.31 7.68 -11.56
CA ILE A 457 -30.84 6.58 -10.71
C ILE A 457 -32.04 5.90 -10.05
N TYR A 458 -32.97 6.67 -9.50
CA TYR A 458 -34.15 6.14 -8.84
C TYR A 458 -35.12 5.47 -9.80
N GLN A 459 -35.26 5.96 -11.05
CA GLN A 459 -36.11 5.35 -12.07
C GLN A 459 -35.61 3.96 -12.43
N ASP A 460 -34.32 3.75 -12.64
CA ASP A 460 -33.75 2.43 -12.91
C ASP A 460 -34.08 1.44 -11.79
N PHE A 461 -33.94 1.85 -10.54
CA PHE A 461 -34.29 0.99 -9.40
C PHE A 461 -35.79 0.73 -9.27
N LEU A 462 -36.65 1.74 -9.50
CA LEU A 462 -38.10 1.62 -9.46
C LEU A 462 -38.63 0.73 -10.56
N GLN A 463 -38.01 0.72 -11.74
CA GLN A 463 -38.37 -0.15 -12.83
C GLN A 463 -38.29 -1.64 -12.40
N TYR A 464 -37.14 -2.05 -11.85
CA TYR A 464 -36.97 -3.44 -11.37
C TYR A 464 -37.93 -3.80 -10.25
N LEU A 465 -38.19 -2.88 -9.32
CA LEU A 465 -39.18 -3.08 -8.27
C LEU A 465 -40.60 -3.23 -8.83
N SER A 466 -40.94 -2.47 -9.88
CA SER A 466 -42.27 -2.57 -10.52
C SER A 466 -42.44 -3.89 -11.29
N GLU A 467 -41.39 -4.37 -11.98
CA GLU A 467 -41.39 -5.67 -12.63
C GLU A 467 -41.64 -6.81 -11.64
N VAL A 468 -40.91 -6.79 -10.48
CA VAL A 468 -41.13 -7.80 -9.42
C VAL A 468 -42.53 -7.70 -8.80
N LYS A 469 -43.08 -6.49 -8.62
CA LYS A 469 -44.44 -6.29 -8.12
C LYS A 469 -45.49 -6.83 -9.12
N MET A 470 -45.31 -6.59 -10.42
CA MET A 470 -46.18 -7.09 -11.45
C MET A 470 -46.15 -8.65 -11.48
N LEU A 471 -44.95 -9.23 -11.42
CA LEU A 471 -44.77 -10.66 -11.33
C LEU A 471 -45.47 -11.25 -10.10
N ARG A 472 -45.28 -10.65 -8.92
CA ARG A 472 -45.98 -11.06 -7.69
C ARG A 472 -47.49 -11.02 -7.84
N ASN A 473 -48.04 -9.97 -8.40
CA ASN A 473 -49.48 -9.77 -8.54
C ASN A 473 -50.11 -10.75 -9.54
N SER A 474 -49.37 -11.15 -10.61
CA SER A 474 -49.86 -12.17 -11.55
C SER A 474 -50.06 -13.55 -10.88
N TYR A 475 -49.21 -13.91 -9.90
CA TYR A 475 -49.34 -15.19 -9.18
C TYR A 475 -50.32 -15.15 -7.99
N ILE A 476 -50.63 -13.99 -7.42
CA ILE A 476 -51.64 -13.88 -6.34
C ILE A 476 -53.04 -14.02 -6.93
N GLY A 477 -53.28 -13.54 -8.15
CA GLY A 477 -54.55 -13.74 -8.84
C GLY A 477 -54.88 -15.20 -9.22
N GLU A 478 -53.85 -16.04 -9.42
CA GLU A 478 -54.02 -17.47 -9.70
C GLU A 478 -54.32 -18.34 -8.46
N ILE A 479 -54.16 -17.82 -7.26
CA ILE A 479 -54.37 -18.55 -5.99
C ILE A 479 -55.79 -18.28 -5.45
N GLU A 480 -56.47 -17.24 -5.94
CA GLU A 480 -57.83 -16.88 -5.53
C GLU A 480 -58.91 -17.42 -6.47
N GLU A 481 -58.57 -18.12 -7.57
CA GLU A 481 -59.46 -18.97 -8.39
C GLU A 481 -59.30 -20.47 -8.00
#